data_32bcf93e80240f0825b5bf6352726a3d
#
_entry.id   32bcf93e80240f0825b5bf6352726a3d
#
_cell.length_a   1.000
_cell.length_b   1.000
_cell.length_c   1.000
_cell.angle_alpha   90.00
_cell.angle_beta   90.00
_cell.angle_gamma   90.00
#
_symmetry.space_group_name_H-M   'P 1'
#
loop_
_entity.id
_entity.type
_entity.pdbx_description
1 polymer ?
#
loop_
_entity_poly.entity_id
_entity_poly.type
_entity_poly.pdbx_seq_one_letter_code
_entity_poly.pdbx_strand_id
1 'polypeptide(L)'
;MKYRLPAVLVGSLAAVSGLLAGCSARTEVSLAGNTPAQYSHVYITAQAVWFNNSATAGPDDSGWQQFPLSTPTTVDLVADQDGSLGTLATDLKLLAGTYSQIRLIPVDASATLTASAQAMGALYNAEADYVDSSGTTHQLPLELLNPDKGIGMQASLKVPIGNLGSSGATGALGVGVGTGTTTTGTTTGTTTFGTPTTTSTTTTGTTTNGTTTTGTTGTTTTTGSSTTTIASFTVNMDGGRDLVPFTYASTPTTGILLSSHASAYDLSQVGGISGTLTLTNLTNFSGESGLPDIQVSAETLSADGLRHEVVLSTPLHSDGTFLLYPLPTSSSTPAFYDLVIHGGGIATIIIKDIQLTLGTTTTALSAATIPATTTNTNTTTVTAPNLSTVSIGTLIPRAATTYTANVTTTAASPLPAGALVAFYQTLGGSGEVPYVIESAPIDPFNQVLFNPQVLSAGTVDSGTYVASGDTVTVVSAAPSPGAGKYVVAGTAPNYTDGVLTPIVAPPSSGTNPVTVTVPSLSPAAGASTGSVAATITPATPGKYNQGRLLVSHEGALVASAPLDSVLAQGGSVSVSVPAGTASSFYYVSVRVWNSSSPSTTLSRQWYPSIVDLRSSTSGSIALTIN
;
A
#
# COMPACT_ATOMS: atom_id res chain seq x y z
N MET A 1 -31.90 -13.37 -56.87
CA MET A 1 -30.58 -13.94 -56.49
C MET A 1 -30.57 -14.24 -55.01
N LYS A 2 -30.59 -15.49 -54.61
CA LYS A 2 -30.56 -15.92 -53.20
C LYS A 2 -29.10 -16.21 -52.85
N TYR A 3 -28.48 -15.38 -52.03
CA TYR A 3 -27.14 -15.62 -51.52
C TYR A 3 -27.22 -16.65 -50.40
N ARG A 4 -26.59 -17.81 -50.61
CA ARG A 4 -26.29 -18.79 -49.56
C ARG A 4 -25.03 -18.35 -48.88
N LEU A 5 -25.11 -17.92 -47.59
CA LEU A 5 -23.95 -17.77 -46.73
C LEU A 5 -23.33 -19.15 -46.46
N PRO A 6 -22.01 -19.28 -46.53
CA PRO A 6 -21.37 -20.57 -46.23
C PRO A 6 -21.36 -20.83 -44.72
N ALA A 7 -21.84 -22.02 -44.36
CA ALA A 7 -21.94 -22.53 -42.98
C ALA A 7 -20.55 -22.72 -42.28
N VAL A 8 -19.47 -22.35 -42.91
CA VAL A 8 -18.09 -22.54 -42.39
C VAL A 8 -17.70 -21.46 -41.37
N LEU A 9 -18.36 -20.29 -41.34
CA LEU A 9 -17.98 -19.21 -40.44
C LEU A 9 -18.50 -19.36 -39.01
N VAL A 10 -19.50 -20.18 -38.78
CA VAL A 10 -20.07 -20.39 -37.43
C VAL A 10 -19.29 -21.43 -36.62
N GLY A 11 -18.61 -22.37 -37.31
CA GLY A 11 -17.79 -23.38 -36.64
C GLY A 11 -16.48 -22.86 -36.06
N SER A 12 -15.88 -21.81 -36.66
CA SER A 12 -14.61 -21.24 -36.18
C SER A 12 -14.77 -20.34 -34.96
N LEU A 13 -15.93 -19.69 -34.81
CA LEU A 13 -16.18 -18.84 -33.63
C LEU A 13 -16.45 -19.67 -32.36
N ALA A 14 -17.08 -20.85 -32.49
CA ALA A 14 -17.31 -21.74 -31.36
C ALA A 14 -16.04 -22.48 -30.90
N ALA A 15 -15.06 -22.72 -31.81
CA ALA A 15 -13.80 -23.35 -31.47
C ALA A 15 -12.83 -22.36 -30.74
N VAL A 16 -12.90 -21.06 -31.06
CA VAL A 16 -12.09 -20.03 -30.38
C VAL A 16 -12.60 -19.76 -28.97
N SER A 17 -13.91 -19.75 -28.75
CA SER A 17 -14.47 -19.60 -27.41
C SER A 17 -14.21 -20.80 -26.50
N GLY A 18 -14.08 -22.01 -27.04
CA GLY A 18 -13.73 -23.21 -26.27
C GLY A 18 -12.26 -23.27 -25.84
N LEU A 19 -11.34 -22.67 -26.63
CA LEU A 19 -9.92 -22.58 -26.29
C LEU A 19 -9.62 -21.53 -25.23
N LEU A 20 -10.41 -20.47 -25.12
CA LEU A 20 -10.26 -19.44 -24.09
C LEU A 20 -10.74 -19.91 -22.69
N ALA A 21 -11.65 -20.85 -22.63
CA ALA A 21 -12.16 -21.37 -21.34
C ALA A 21 -11.13 -22.23 -20.57
N GLY A 22 -10.09 -22.73 -21.24
CA GLY A 22 -8.99 -23.51 -20.61
C GLY A 22 -7.83 -22.70 -20.06
N CYS A 23 -7.82 -21.39 -20.26
CA CYS A 23 -6.68 -20.52 -19.95
C CYS A 23 -6.94 -19.57 -18.76
N SER A 24 -7.90 -19.86 -17.88
CA SER A 24 -8.15 -19.07 -16.67
C SER A 24 -7.68 -19.79 -15.42
N ALA A 25 -7.19 -19.05 -14.44
CA ALA A 25 -6.89 -19.57 -13.12
C ALA A 25 -7.85 -18.97 -12.07
N ARG A 26 -8.03 -19.70 -10.98
CA ARG A 26 -8.69 -19.14 -9.78
C ARG A 26 -7.77 -18.10 -9.18
N THR A 27 -8.33 -16.97 -8.83
CA THR A 27 -7.56 -15.85 -8.29
C THR A 27 -8.20 -15.36 -7.00
N GLU A 28 -7.36 -15.13 -6.01
CA GLU A 28 -7.73 -14.53 -4.74
C GLU A 28 -7.11 -13.12 -4.65
N VAL A 29 -7.87 -12.18 -4.10
CA VAL A 29 -7.42 -10.80 -3.86
C VAL A 29 -7.67 -10.47 -2.41
N SER A 30 -6.63 -9.96 -1.75
CA SER A 30 -6.68 -9.46 -0.38
C SER A 30 -6.27 -8.01 -0.30
N LEU A 31 -6.53 -7.38 0.83
CA LEU A 31 -6.08 -6.06 1.20
C LEU A 31 -5.18 -6.17 2.43
N ALA A 32 -4.05 -5.52 2.40
CA ALA A 32 -3.17 -5.34 3.54
C ALA A 32 -3.14 -3.86 3.90
N GLY A 33 -3.04 -3.55 5.18
CA GLY A 33 -2.93 -2.20 5.68
C GLY A 33 -1.64 -1.98 6.46
N ASN A 34 -1.30 -0.74 6.58
CA ASN A 34 -0.39 -0.21 7.56
C ASN A 34 -0.94 1.14 7.99
N THR A 35 -1.37 1.25 9.23
CA THR A 35 -2.03 2.46 9.73
C THR A 35 -1.32 2.99 10.96
N PRO A 36 -1.07 4.32 11.04
CA PRO A 36 -0.53 4.94 12.24
C PRO A 36 -1.40 4.70 13.47
N ALA A 37 -0.78 4.64 14.66
CA ALA A 37 -1.43 4.34 15.93
C ALA A 37 -2.58 5.30 16.32
N GLN A 38 -2.67 6.46 15.69
CA GLN A 38 -3.77 7.41 15.87
C GLN A 38 -5.10 6.95 15.25
N TYR A 39 -5.11 5.85 14.49
CA TYR A 39 -6.33 5.26 13.96
C TYR A 39 -6.62 3.94 14.68
N SER A 40 -7.80 3.83 15.29
CA SER A 40 -8.24 2.58 15.92
C SER A 40 -8.90 1.62 14.92
N HIS A 41 -9.50 2.15 13.87
CA HIS A 41 -10.04 1.40 12.74
C HIS A 41 -9.96 2.22 11.45
N VAL A 42 -9.75 1.55 10.32
CA VAL A 42 -9.88 2.13 8.98
C VAL A 42 -10.60 1.13 8.08
N TYR A 43 -11.89 1.35 7.89
CA TYR A 43 -12.74 0.47 7.09
C TYR A 43 -12.78 0.90 5.64
N ILE A 44 -12.56 -0.06 4.74
CA ILE A 44 -12.73 0.11 3.29
C ILE A 44 -13.63 -1.01 2.78
N THR A 45 -14.77 -0.64 2.20
CA THR A 45 -15.67 -1.59 1.55
C THR A 45 -15.44 -1.59 0.06
N ALA A 46 -15.04 -2.72 -0.51
CA ALA A 46 -14.88 -2.92 -1.94
C ALA A 46 -16.14 -3.54 -2.56
N GLN A 47 -16.49 -3.10 -3.77
CA GLN A 47 -17.59 -3.67 -4.55
C GLN A 47 -17.14 -4.35 -5.85
N ALA A 48 -15.92 -4.06 -6.34
CA ALA A 48 -15.35 -4.73 -7.51
C ALA A 48 -13.82 -4.64 -7.51
N VAL A 49 -13.21 -5.55 -8.26
CA VAL A 49 -11.76 -5.53 -8.58
C VAL A 49 -11.61 -5.68 -10.09
N TRP A 50 -10.77 -4.85 -10.70
CA TRP A 50 -10.52 -4.85 -12.13
C TRP A 50 -9.03 -5.09 -12.41
N PHE A 51 -8.75 -5.74 -13.54
CA PHE A 51 -7.37 -6.05 -13.96
C PHE A 51 -7.13 -5.60 -15.40
N ASN A 52 -5.94 -5.06 -15.70
CA ASN A 52 -5.52 -4.69 -17.04
C ASN A 52 -4.07 -5.10 -17.31
N ASN A 53 -3.79 -5.48 -18.54
CA ASN A 53 -2.43 -5.85 -18.96
C ASN A 53 -1.56 -4.61 -19.29
N SER A 54 -2.18 -3.47 -19.52
CA SER A 54 -1.50 -2.19 -19.74
C SER A 54 -1.18 -1.51 -18.39
N ALA A 55 0.05 -1.02 -18.25
CA ALA A 55 0.46 -0.24 -17.07
C ALA A 55 -0.08 1.20 -17.07
N THR A 56 -0.65 1.67 -18.18
CA THR A 56 -1.07 3.06 -18.37
C THR A 56 -2.53 3.21 -18.79
N ALA A 57 -3.32 2.14 -18.65
CA ALA A 57 -4.73 2.18 -18.97
C ALA A 57 -5.49 3.09 -18.02
N GLY A 58 -6.20 4.08 -18.54
CA GLY A 58 -7.21 4.81 -17.76
C GLY A 58 -8.43 3.92 -17.50
N PRO A 59 -9.33 4.30 -16.58
CA PRO A 59 -10.48 3.46 -16.21
C PRO A 59 -11.50 3.27 -17.33
N ASP A 60 -11.53 4.17 -18.29
CA ASP A 60 -12.42 4.14 -19.45
C ASP A 60 -11.77 3.51 -20.69
N ASP A 61 -10.46 3.17 -20.61
CA ASP A 61 -9.75 2.52 -21.69
C ASP A 61 -10.20 1.04 -21.81
N SER A 62 -9.97 0.45 -22.97
CA SER A 62 -10.31 -0.96 -23.21
C SER A 62 -9.36 -1.93 -22.52
N GLY A 63 -9.76 -3.19 -22.39
CA GLY A 63 -8.92 -4.28 -21.87
C GLY A 63 -9.09 -4.58 -20.39
N TRP A 64 -9.92 -3.84 -19.66
CA TRP A 64 -10.25 -4.15 -18.28
C TRP A 64 -11.07 -5.44 -18.16
N GLN A 65 -10.59 -6.38 -17.37
CA GLN A 65 -11.36 -7.49 -16.85
C GLN A 65 -11.97 -7.09 -15.52
N GLN A 66 -13.28 -6.90 -15.49
CA GLN A 66 -14.01 -6.36 -14.35
C GLN A 66 -14.71 -7.50 -13.59
N PHE A 67 -14.48 -7.56 -12.29
CA PHE A 67 -15.05 -8.55 -11.39
C PHE A 67 -15.86 -7.85 -10.30
N PRO A 68 -17.17 -7.67 -10.49
CA PRO A 68 -18.03 -7.23 -9.40
C PRO A 68 -18.07 -8.32 -8.32
N LEU A 69 -17.96 -7.93 -7.07
CA LEU A 69 -18.12 -8.83 -5.94
C LEU A 69 -19.60 -9.18 -5.78
N SER A 70 -19.90 -10.44 -5.48
CA SER A 70 -21.28 -10.89 -5.27
C SER A 70 -21.98 -10.14 -4.12
N THR A 71 -21.20 -9.80 -3.10
CA THR A 71 -21.54 -8.90 -2.01
C THR A 71 -20.34 -7.97 -1.77
N PRO A 72 -20.56 -6.66 -1.55
CA PRO A 72 -19.47 -5.78 -1.13
C PRO A 72 -18.82 -6.32 0.13
N THR A 73 -17.51 -6.25 0.19
CA THR A 73 -16.69 -6.80 1.30
C THR A 73 -15.95 -5.67 1.98
N THR A 74 -16.07 -5.58 3.31
CA THR A 74 -15.39 -4.60 4.14
C THR A 74 -14.15 -5.23 4.79
N VAL A 75 -13.07 -4.49 4.81
CA VAL A 75 -11.78 -4.84 5.42
C VAL A 75 -11.41 -3.71 6.38
N ASP A 76 -10.80 -4.04 7.51
CA ASP A 76 -10.23 -3.08 8.45
C ASP A 76 -8.70 -3.08 8.31
N LEU A 77 -8.14 -2.00 7.78
CA LEU A 77 -6.70 -1.88 7.55
C LEU A 77 -5.86 -1.94 8.84
N VAL A 78 -6.46 -1.60 10.00
CA VAL A 78 -5.78 -1.72 11.29
C VAL A 78 -5.69 -3.19 11.74
N ALA A 79 -6.73 -3.98 11.47
CA ALA A 79 -6.72 -5.41 11.78
C ALA A 79 -5.89 -6.24 10.78
N ASP A 80 -5.77 -5.75 9.54
CA ASP A 80 -5.09 -6.43 8.44
C ASP A 80 -3.71 -5.82 8.15
N GLN A 81 -2.93 -5.62 9.19
CA GLN A 81 -1.51 -5.22 9.16
C GLN A 81 -0.63 -6.33 9.74
N ASP A 82 0.69 -6.15 9.73
CA ASP A 82 1.66 -7.09 10.30
C ASP A 82 1.56 -8.52 9.75
N GLY A 83 1.38 -8.62 8.45
CA GLY A 83 1.26 -9.90 7.75
C GLY A 83 -0.15 -10.47 7.72
N SER A 84 -1.11 -9.87 8.39
CA SER A 84 -2.54 -10.16 8.22
C SER A 84 -3.03 -9.65 6.88
N LEU A 85 -3.96 -10.39 6.26
CA LEU A 85 -4.52 -10.02 4.96
C LEU A 85 -6.05 -10.12 5.00
N GLY A 86 -6.72 -9.00 4.78
CA GLY A 86 -8.18 -8.95 4.65
C GLY A 86 -8.62 -9.48 3.29
N THR A 87 -9.35 -10.59 3.26
CA THR A 87 -9.82 -11.19 2.00
C THR A 87 -10.91 -10.33 1.38
N LEU A 88 -10.67 -9.80 0.19
CA LEU A 88 -11.66 -9.06 -0.60
C LEU A 88 -12.47 -9.98 -1.52
N ALA A 89 -11.78 -10.87 -2.21
CA ALA A 89 -12.41 -11.75 -3.21
C ALA A 89 -11.69 -13.08 -3.29
N THR A 90 -12.45 -14.14 -3.44
CA THR A 90 -11.98 -15.49 -3.71
C THR A 90 -12.61 -16.01 -4.99
N ASP A 91 -11.95 -16.96 -5.65
CA ASP A 91 -12.49 -17.67 -6.83
C ASP A 91 -12.79 -16.77 -8.05
N LEU A 92 -12.08 -15.64 -8.20
CA LEU A 92 -12.14 -14.87 -9.44
C LEU A 92 -11.53 -15.72 -10.57
N LYS A 93 -12.17 -15.74 -11.74
CA LYS A 93 -11.68 -16.47 -12.90
C LYS A 93 -10.93 -15.55 -13.84
N LEU A 94 -9.67 -15.28 -13.51
CA LEU A 94 -8.83 -14.38 -14.26
C LEU A 94 -8.13 -15.15 -15.40
N LEU A 95 -8.08 -14.57 -16.60
CA LEU A 95 -7.38 -15.16 -17.73
C LEU A 95 -5.87 -15.26 -17.41
N ALA A 96 -5.24 -16.36 -17.86
CA ALA A 96 -3.79 -16.50 -17.70
C ALA A 96 -3.03 -15.40 -18.45
N GLY A 97 -2.02 -14.83 -17.81
CA GLY A 97 -1.26 -13.73 -18.36
C GLY A 97 -0.56 -12.89 -17.30
N THR A 98 0.04 -11.80 -17.74
CA THR A 98 0.63 -10.80 -16.83
C THR A 98 -0.27 -9.57 -16.83
N TYR A 99 -0.58 -9.09 -15.64
CA TYR A 99 -1.37 -7.88 -15.42
C TYR A 99 -0.47 -6.80 -14.84
N SER A 100 -0.50 -5.65 -15.48
CA SER A 100 0.34 -4.50 -15.10
C SER A 100 -0.43 -3.47 -14.27
N GLN A 101 -1.75 -3.63 -14.16
CA GLN A 101 -2.60 -2.80 -13.31
C GLN A 101 -3.69 -3.63 -12.62
N ILE A 102 -3.97 -3.27 -11.39
CA ILE A 102 -5.19 -3.65 -10.65
C ILE A 102 -5.93 -2.38 -10.24
N ARG A 103 -7.24 -2.45 -10.15
CA ARG A 103 -8.09 -1.35 -9.70
C ARG A 103 -9.09 -1.85 -8.67
N LEU A 104 -9.09 -1.22 -7.52
CA LEU A 104 -10.08 -1.46 -6.46
C LEU A 104 -11.21 -0.44 -6.59
N ILE A 105 -12.45 -0.91 -6.66
CA ILE A 105 -13.63 -0.05 -6.70
C ILE A 105 -14.28 -0.06 -5.32
N PRO A 106 -14.09 0.99 -4.52
CA PRO A 106 -14.70 1.10 -3.19
C PRO A 106 -16.16 1.52 -3.27
N VAL A 107 -16.89 1.28 -2.19
CA VAL A 107 -18.22 1.85 -1.96
C VAL A 107 -18.05 3.21 -1.28
N ASP A 108 -18.71 4.25 -1.81
CA ASP A 108 -18.64 5.59 -1.23
C ASP A 108 -19.16 5.63 0.22
N ALA A 109 -18.52 6.42 1.07
CA ALA A 109 -18.91 6.56 2.47
C ALA A 109 -20.36 7.02 2.66
N SER A 110 -20.89 7.84 1.73
CA SER A 110 -22.27 8.36 1.78
C SER A 110 -23.31 7.42 1.18
N ALA A 111 -22.90 6.31 0.55
CA ALA A 111 -23.83 5.32 0.02
C ALA A 111 -24.54 4.56 1.16
N THR A 112 -25.63 3.87 0.84
CA THR A 112 -26.32 3.01 1.81
C THR A 112 -25.34 2.03 2.43
N LEU A 113 -25.31 1.97 3.76
CA LEU A 113 -24.40 1.12 4.53
C LEU A 113 -24.59 -0.35 4.13
N THR A 114 -23.50 -0.99 3.74
CA THR A 114 -23.50 -2.41 3.33
C THR A 114 -23.61 -3.33 4.55
N ALA A 115 -24.12 -4.54 4.33
CA ALA A 115 -24.23 -5.53 5.41
C ALA A 115 -22.83 -5.90 5.98
N SER A 116 -21.78 -5.91 5.16
CA SER A 116 -20.42 -6.21 5.61
C SER A 116 -19.86 -5.10 6.51
N ALA A 117 -20.02 -3.82 6.14
CA ALA A 117 -19.61 -2.70 6.97
C ALA A 117 -20.38 -2.66 8.29
N GLN A 118 -21.69 -2.87 8.26
CA GLN A 118 -22.52 -2.96 9.46
C GLN A 118 -22.10 -4.11 10.39
N ALA A 119 -21.73 -5.26 9.82
CA ALA A 119 -21.28 -6.41 10.62
C ALA A 119 -19.93 -6.15 11.34
N MET A 120 -19.10 -5.25 10.83
CA MET A 120 -17.85 -4.80 11.47
C MET A 120 -18.05 -3.64 12.43
N GLY A 121 -19.27 -3.12 12.57
CA GLY A 121 -19.58 -2.00 13.47
C GLY A 121 -19.32 -0.62 12.88
N ALA A 122 -18.97 -0.53 11.60
CA ALA A 122 -18.73 0.73 10.92
C ALA A 122 -20.04 1.54 10.75
N LEU A 123 -19.94 2.87 10.79
CA LEU A 123 -21.03 3.79 10.51
C LEU A 123 -21.11 4.17 9.03
N TYR A 124 -20.00 4.01 8.29
CA TYR A 124 -19.87 4.33 6.88
C TYR A 124 -19.21 3.17 6.13
N ASN A 125 -19.43 3.07 4.81
CA ASN A 125 -18.77 2.06 3.96
C ASN A 125 -17.26 2.31 3.79
N ALA A 126 -16.82 3.55 3.94
CA ALA A 126 -15.44 3.93 4.06
C ALA A 126 -15.35 4.86 5.28
N GLU A 127 -14.56 4.46 6.29
CA GLU A 127 -14.53 5.10 7.61
C GLU A 127 -13.11 5.11 8.17
N ALA A 128 -12.79 6.14 8.92
CA ALA A 128 -11.58 6.19 9.71
C ALA A 128 -11.91 6.63 11.14
N ASP A 129 -11.60 5.80 12.10
CA ASP A 129 -11.75 6.07 13.52
C ASP A 129 -10.46 6.73 14.03
N TYR A 130 -10.47 8.05 14.05
CA TYR A 130 -9.33 8.87 14.43
C TYR A 130 -9.35 9.21 15.92
N VAL A 131 -8.25 8.94 16.61
CA VAL A 131 -8.04 9.30 18.02
C VAL A 131 -7.27 10.61 18.08
N ASP A 132 -7.89 11.64 18.64
CA ASP A 132 -7.26 12.95 18.79
C ASP A 132 -6.25 12.99 19.97
N SER A 133 -5.52 14.10 20.10
CA SER A 133 -4.53 14.28 21.18
C SER A 133 -5.11 14.26 22.59
N SER A 134 -6.44 14.36 22.75
CA SER A 134 -7.14 14.20 24.04
C SER A 134 -7.52 12.75 24.33
N GLY A 135 -7.27 11.83 23.42
CA GLY A 135 -7.68 10.43 23.48
C GLY A 135 -9.15 10.20 23.11
N THR A 136 -9.81 11.18 22.49
CA THR A 136 -11.18 11.05 22.03
C THR A 136 -11.21 10.44 20.63
N THR A 137 -11.98 9.36 20.45
CA THR A 137 -12.19 8.73 19.14
C THR A 137 -13.29 9.45 18.36
N HIS A 138 -12.98 9.82 17.15
CA HIS A 138 -13.89 10.42 16.17
C HIS A 138 -14.12 9.44 15.02
N GLN A 139 -15.34 8.95 14.85
CA GLN A 139 -15.72 8.12 13.71
C GLN A 139 -16.05 9.01 12.52
N LEU A 140 -15.15 9.08 11.56
CA LEU A 140 -15.23 10.00 10.43
C LEU A 140 -15.43 9.23 9.11
N PRO A 141 -16.35 9.72 8.24
CA PRO A 141 -16.42 9.18 6.89
C PRO A 141 -15.09 9.42 6.18
N LEU A 142 -14.51 8.35 5.63
CA LEU A 142 -13.32 8.44 4.80
C LEU A 142 -13.72 8.95 3.42
N GLU A 143 -13.25 10.15 3.06
CA GLU A 143 -13.63 10.80 1.81
C GLU A 143 -12.86 10.21 0.63
N LEU A 144 -13.58 9.62 -0.30
CA LEU A 144 -13.04 9.09 -1.55
C LEU A 144 -13.05 10.18 -2.63
N LEU A 145 -12.01 10.24 -3.44
CA LEU A 145 -11.88 11.26 -4.50
C LEU A 145 -12.82 10.99 -5.67
N ASN A 146 -12.85 9.73 -6.14
CA ASN A 146 -13.73 9.31 -7.23
C ASN A 146 -14.06 7.82 -7.09
N PRO A 147 -15.04 7.43 -6.26
CA PRO A 147 -15.33 6.04 -5.95
C PRO A 147 -15.75 5.22 -7.18
N ASP A 148 -16.43 5.83 -8.16
CA ASP A 148 -16.88 5.14 -9.38
C ASP A 148 -15.73 4.74 -10.31
N LYS A 149 -14.62 5.47 -10.26
CA LYS A 149 -13.41 5.17 -11.05
C LYS A 149 -12.41 4.31 -10.26
N GLY A 150 -12.58 4.28 -8.94
CA GLY A 150 -11.77 3.49 -8.03
C GLY A 150 -10.33 3.96 -7.88
N ILE A 151 -9.55 3.12 -7.22
CA ILE A 151 -8.14 3.30 -6.93
C ILE A 151 -7.34 2.42 -7.88
N GLY A 152 -6.57 3.01 -8.78
CA GLY A 152 -5.70 2.31 -9.72
C GLY A 152 -4.29 2.14 -9.16
N MET A 153 -3.70 0.96 -9.35
CA MET A 153 -2.37 0.62 -8.86
C MET A 153 -1.55 -0.06 -9.95
N GLN A 154 -0.31 0.34 -10.06
CA GLN A 154 0.68 -0.38 -10.85
C GLN A 154 0.94 -1.74 -10.21
N ALA A 155 1.12 -2.77 -11.02
CA ALA A 155 1.29 -4.13 -10.54
C ALA A 155 2.18 -4.94 -11.49
N SER A 156 2.71 -6.05 -11.00
CA SER A 156 3.34 -7.09 -11.80
C SER A 156 2.80 -8.44 -11.35
N LEU A 157 1.56 -8.71 -11.76
CA LEU A 157 0.80 -9.87 -11.30
C LEU A 157 0.83 -10.94 -12.38
N LYS A 158 1.25 -12.15 -12.01
CA LYS A 158 1.32 -13.27 -12.93
C LYS A 158 0.23 -14.30 -12.63
N VAL A 159 -0.71 -14.46 -13.55
CA VAL A 159 -1.73 -15.50 -13.50
C VAL A 159 -1.25 -16.68 -14.32
N PRO A 160 -0.98 -17.85 -13.70
CA PRO A 160 -0.53 -19.04 -14.39
C PRO A 160 -1.65 -19.64 -15.26
N ILE A 161 -1.27 -20.47 -16.23
CA ILE A 161 -2.24 -21.27 -16.97
C ILE A 161 -2.84 -22.29 -16.00
N GLY A 162 -4.08 -22.05 -15.59
CA GLY A 162 -4.81 -22.94 -14.69
C GLY A 162 -5.40 -24.11 -15.46
N ASN A 163 -5.21 -25.32 -14.97
CA ASN A 163 -6.09 -26.43 -15.31
C ASN A 163 -7.36 -26.26 -14.47
N LEU A 164 -8.35 -25.57 -15.00
CA LEU A 164 -9.72 -25.71 -14.48
C LEU A 164 -10.09 -27.17 -14.75
N GLY A 165 -10.01 -28.02 -13.71
CA GLY A 165 -10.36 -29.42 -13.83
C GLY A 165 -11.68 -29.56 -14.59
N SER A 166 -11.61 -30.06 -15.79
CA SER A 166 -12.80 -30.34 -16.60
C SER A 166 -13.57 -31.43 -15.89
N SER A 167 -14.60 -31.07 -15.17
CA SER A 167 -15.66 -32.05 -14.86
C SER A 167 -16.33 -32.40 -16.19
N GLY A 168 -15.82 -33.45 -16.82
CA GLY A 168 -16.53 -34.15 -17.90
C GLY A 168 -16.42 -33.55 -19.30
N ALA A 169 -15.31 -33.82 -20.00
CA ALA A 169 -15.34 -34.07 -21.45
C ALA A 169 -14.10 -34.89 -21.82
N THR A 170 -14.27 -36.16 -22.06
CA THR A 170 -13.30 -37.05 -22.70
C THR A 170 -13.04 -36.59 -24.13
N GLY A 171 -11.85 -36.09 -24.41
CA GLY A 171 -11.36 -35.76 -25.75
C GLY A 171 -9.84 -35.79 -25.74
N ALA A 172 -9.32 -36.97 -26.03
CA ALA A 172 -7.88 -37.16 -26.19
C ALA A 172 -7.35 -36.40 -27.41
N LEU A 173 -6.38 -35.55 -27.24
CA LEU A 173 -5.37 -35.24 -28.25
C LEU A 173 -3.99 -35.25 -27.56
N GLY A 174 -3.35 -36.41 -27.69
CA GLY A 174 -2.00 -36.60 -27.26
C GLY A 174 -1.02 -35.93 -28.23
N VAL A 175 -0.10 -35.12 -27.71
CA VAL A 175 1.22 -34.98 -28.27
C VAL A 175 2.19 -35.16 -27.11
N GLY A 176 2.80 -36.33 -27.09
CA GLY A 176 3.81 -36.67 -26.11
C GLY A 176 5.17 -36.12 -26.52
N VAL A 177 5.86 -35.49 -25.58
CA VAL A 177 7.32 -35.56 -25.50
C VAL A 177 7.63 -35.85 -24.03
N GLY A 178 8.07 -37.07 -23.80
CA GLY A 178 8.49 -37.55 -22.48
C GLY A 178 9.93 -37.20 -22.19
N THR A 179 10.18 -36.90 -20.95
CA THR A 179 11.34 -37.44 -20.21
C THR A 179 10.96 -37.47 -18.73
N GLY A 180 10.95 -38.66 -18.21
CA GLY A 180 10.57 -38.92 -16.84
C GLY A 180 11.67 -38.66 -15.83
N THR A 181 11.25 -38.34 -14.64
CA THR A 181 11.89 -38.84 -13.42
C THR A 181 10.84 -38.84 -12.30
N THR A 182 10.55 -40.01 -11.81
CA THR A 182 9.65 -40.28 -10.70
C THR A 182 10.32 -39.93 -9.38
N THR A 183 9.69 -39.08 -8.59
CA THR A 183 9.91 -39.06 -7.14
C THR A 183 8.55 -39.00 -6.44
N THR A 184 8.23 -40.06 -5.76
CA THR A 184 7.03 -40.22 -4.96
C THR A 184 7.19 -39.46 -3.65
N GLY A 185 6.37 -38.45 -3.41
CA GLY A 185 6.23 -37.81 -2.11
C GLY A 185 4.77 -37.51 -1.84
N THR A 186 4.18 -38.28 -0.95
CA THR A 186 2.82 -38.09 -0.47
C THR A 186 2.81 -36.95 0.54
N THR A 187 2.15 -35.85 0.24
CA THR A 187 1.85 -34.81 1.25
C THR A 187 0.37 -34.44 1.11
N THR A 188 -0.42 -34.88 2.07
CA THR A 188 -1.77 -34.39 2.32
C THR A 188 -1.67 -33.04 3.00
N GLY A 189 -1.97 -31.98 2.30
CA GLY A 189 -2.02 -30.63 2.84
C GLY A 189 -3.41 -30.04 2.66
N THR A 190 -4.17 -29.99 3.74
CA THR A 190 -5.38 -29.17 3.84
C THR A 190 -4.96 -27.78 4.23
N THR A 191 -5.10 -26.82 3.32
CA THR A 191 -4.87 -25.40 3.62
C THR A 191 -6.12 -24.82 4.26
N THR A 192 -6.09 -24.72 5.56
CA THR A 192 -6.95 -23.81 6.32
C THR A 192 -6.08 -22.65 6.78
N PHE A 193 -6.34 -21.45 6.30
CA PHE A 193 -5.80 -20.24 6.88
C PHE A 193 -6.53 -20.03 8.21
N GLY A 194 -5.86 -20.39 9.30
CA GLY A 194 -6.35 -20.18 10.65
C GLY A 194 -5.18 -19.77 11.52
N THR A 195 -5.44 -18.85 12.40
CA THR A 195 -4.61 -18.37 13.50
C THR A 195 -3.68 -19.46 14.06
N PRO A 196 -2.40 -19.16 14.37
CA PRO A 196 -1.47 -20.16 14.86
C PRO A 196 -1.81 -20.58 16.28
N THR A 197 -2.42 -21.75 16.41
CA THR A 197 -2.51 -22.46 17.69
C THR A 197 -1.56 -23.65 17.59
N THR A 198 -0.48 -23.61 18.35
CA THR A 198 0.48 -24.70 18.49
C THR A 198 -0.15 -25.89 19.20
N THR A 199 -0.28 -27.02 18.53
CA THR A 199 -0.45 -28.31 19.20
C THR A 199 0.43 -29.35 18.49
N SER A 200 1.51 -29.73 19.15
CA SER A 200 2.37 -30.80 18.71
C SER A 200 1.76 -32.15 19.08
N THR A 201 1.55 -33.01 18.09
CA THR A 201 1.26 -34.43 18.32
C THR A 201 2.35 -35.27 17.69
N THR A 202 3.13 -35.90 18.54
CA THR A 202 4.15 -36.90 18.19
C THR A 202 3.43 -38.23 17.92
N THR A 203 3.52 -38.76 16.71
CA THR A 203 3.05 -40.11 16.40
C THR A 203 4.24 -41.00 16.10
N THR A 204 4.48 -41.91 17.01
CA THR A 204 5.48 -42.99 16.87
C THR A 204 4.87 -44.11 16.05
N GLY A 205 5.36 -44.36 14.85
CA GLY A 205 4.94 -45.49 14.00
C GLY A 205 5.89 -46.67 14.14
N THR A 206 5.38 -47.79 14.61
CA THR A 206 6.08 -49.06 14.71
C THR A 206 5.93 -49.83 13.39
N THR A 207 7.04 -50.25 12.80
CA THR A 207 7.11 -51.17 11.64
C THR A 207 6.92 -52.61 12.08
N THR A 208 5.97 -53.32 11.48
CA THR A 208 5.91 -54.79 11.51
C THR A 208 5.88 -55.33 10.09
N ASN A 209 6.83 -56.21 9.79
CA ASN A 209 6.95 -57.07 8.62
C ASN A 209 5.83 -58.12 8.60
N GLY A 210 5.30 -58.38 7.41
CA GLY A 210 4.34 -59.51 7.22
C GLY A 210 3.93 -59.75 5.77
N THR A 211 4.67 -60.60 5.09
CA THR A 211 4.27 -61.72 4.19
C THR A 211 3.11 -61.56 3.18
N THR A 212 3.47 -61.73 1.95
CA THR A 212 2.81 -62.12 0.69
C THR A 212 1.43 -62.77 0.77
N THR A 213 0.46 -62.30 -0.02
CA THR A 213 -0.54 -63.15 -0.71
C THR A 213 -1.04 -62.50 -2.00
N THR A 214 -1.21 -63.35 -2.98
CA THR A 214 -1.57 -63.26 -4.38
C THR A 214 -2.89 -62.59 -4.68
N GLY A 215 -2.92 -61.69 -5.68
CA GLY A 215 -3.90 -61.59 -6.73
C GLY A 215 -5.30 -61.09 -6.43
N THR A 216 -5.60 -59.92 -6.97
CA THR A 216 -6.87 -59.62 -7.67
C THR A 216 -6.66 -58.28 -8.42
N THR A 217 -6.92 -58.32 -9.74
CA THR A 217 -6.92 -57.14 -10.61
C THR A 217 -8.03 -56.18 -10.16
N GLY A 218 -7.66 -55.25 -9.28
CA GLY A 218 -8.47 -54.10 -8.94
C GLY A 218 -8.06 -52.94 -9.83
N THR A 219 -8.97 -52.47 -10.67
CA THR A 219 -8.84 -51.21 -11.41
C THR A 219 -8.76 -50.08 -10.38
N THR A 220 -7.57 -49.64 -10.08
CA THR A 220 -7.36 -48.46 -9.24
C THR A 220 -7.73 -47.25 -10.08
N THR A 221 -8.93 -46.75 -9.90
CA THR A 221 -9.30 -45.41 -10.36
C THR A 221 -8.47 -44.43 -9.54
N THR A 222 -7.35 -44.02 -10.10
CA THR A 222 -6.58 -42.91 -9.57
C THR A 222 -7.43 -41.66 -9.77
N THR A 223 -8.18 -41.26 -8.74
CA THR A 223 -8.76 -39.93 -8.67
C THR A 223 -7.57 -38.98 -8.54
N GLY A 224 -7.08 -38.49 -9.68
CA GLY A 224 -6.10 -37.42 -9.71
C GLY A 224 -6.71 -36.20 -9.02
N SER A 225 -6.27 -35.90 -7.82
CA SER A 225 -6.55 -34.63 -7.19
C SER A 225 -5.94 -33.55 -8.08
N SER A 226 -6.74 -32.92 -8.92
CA SER A 226 -6.30 -31.75 -9.68
C SER A 226 -6.06 -30.63 -8.67
N THR A 227 -4.80 -30.39 -8.33
CA THR A 227 -4.43 -29.19 -7.60
C THR A 227 -4.80 -27.98 -8.46
N THR A 228 -5.87 -27.31 -8.07
CA THR A 228 -6.26 -26.04 -8.72
C THR A 228 -5.19 -25.02 -8.36
N THR A 229 -4.45 -24.56 -9.35
CA THR A 229 -3.47 -23.48 -9.14
C THR A 229 -4.24 -22.20 -8.82
N ILE A 230 -4.00 -21.64 -7.67
CA ILE A 230 -4.58 -20.36 -7.22
C ILE A 230 -3.51 -19.29 -7.39
N ALA A 231 -3.84 -18.20 -8.05
CA ALA A 231 -3.05 -16.98 -8.01
C ALA A 231 -3.56 -16.11 -6.86
N SER A 232 -2.68 -15.63 -6.01
CA SER A 232 -3.05 -14.83 -4.85
C SER A 232 -2.35 -13.47 -4.93
N PHE A 233 -3.13 -12.41 -4.88
CA PHE A 233 -2.67 -11.03 -4.96
C PHE A 233 -3.09 -10.25 -3.74
N THR A 234 -2.29 -9.27 -3.35
CA THR A 234 -2.67 -8.34 -2.30
C THR A 234 -2.50 -6.90 -2.77
N VAL A 235 -3.42 -6.05 -2.35
CA VAL A 235 -3.30 -4.60 -2.41
C VAL A 235 -2.81 -4.13 -1.05
N ASN A 236 -1.74 -3.36 -1.03
CA ASN A 236 -1.19 -2.78 0.20
C ASN A 236 -1.47 -1.28 0.23
N MET A 237 -2.10 -0.81 1.30
CA MET A 237 -2.37 0.60 1.57
C MET A 237 -1.58 1.06 2.78
N ASP A 238 -0.84 2.14 2.63
CA ASP A 238 -0.07 2.76 3.71
C ASP A 238 -0.87 3.93 4.30
N GLY A 239 -1.53 3.70 5.42
CA GLY A 239 -2.36 4.71 6.08
C GLY A 239 -1.59 5.96 6.51
N GLY A 240 -0.28 5.87 6.76
CA GLY A 240 0.56 7.03 7.06
C GLY A 240 0.71 7.98 5.87
N ARG A 241 0.60 7.45 4.66
CA ARG A 241 0.73 8.19 3.38
C ARG A 241 -0.60 8.43 2.70
N ASP A 242 -1.53 7.49 2.82
CA ASP A 242 -2.78 7.46 2.08
C ASP A 242 -3.92 8.19 2.79
N LEU A 243 -3.90 8.25 4.14
CA LEU A 243 -4.89 8.96 4.93
C LEU A 243 -4.44 10.41 5.13
N VAL A 244 -5.15 11.33 4.51
CA VAL A 244 -4.84 12.76 4.51
C VAL A 244 -5.81 13.50 5.42
N PRO A 245 -5.45 13.79 6.67
CA PRO A 245 -6.25 14.65 7.53
C PRO A 245 -6.24 16.09 7.01
N PHE A 246 -7.38 16.74 7.07
CA PHE A 246 -7.51 18.13 6.67
C PHE A 246 -8.55 18.86 7.53
N THR A 247 -8.49 20.18 7.51
CA THR A 247 -9.46 21.01 8.21
C THR A 247 -10.27 21.83 7.22
N TYR A 248 -11.60 21.76 7.30
CA TYR A 248 -12.45 22.65 6.52
C TYR A 248 -12.20 24.10 6.94
N ALA A 249 -12.01 24.97 5.96
CA ALA A 249 -11.85 26.40 6.23
C ALA A 249 -13.01 26.94 7.07
N SER A 250 -12.72 27.77 8.06
CA SER A 250 -13.67 28.42 8.98
C SER A 250 -14.31 27.54 10.07
N THR A 251 -13.97 26.26 10.17
CA THR A 251 -14.43 25.42 11.29
C THR A 251 -13.32 24.47 11.75
N PRO A 252 -13.23 24.12 13.04
CA PRO A 252 -12.29 23.12 13.53
C PRO A 252 -12.72 21.67 13.18
N THR A 253 -13.56 21.49 12.16
CA THR A 253 -14.02 20.16 11.75
C THR A 253 -12.93 19.47 10.94
N THR A 254 -12.44 18.37 11.46
CA THR A 254 -11.49 17.49 10.78
C THR A 254 -12.24 16.61 9.79
N GLY A 255 -11.69 16.46 8.59
CA GLY A 255 -12.04 15.45 7.61
C GLY A 255 -10.83 14.56 7.34
N ILE A 256 -11.06 13.38 6.81
CA ILE A 256 -9.99 12.46 6.36
C ILE A 256 -10.28 12.08 4.92
N LEU A 257 -9.31 12.35 4.04
CA LEU A 257 -9.38 12.03 2.62
C LEU A 257 -8.48 10.82 2.34
N LEU A 258 -8.95 9.87 1.54
CA LEU A 258 -8.11 8.83 0.98
C LEU A 258 -7.43 9.36 -0.29
N SER A 259 -6.11 9.55 -0.21
CA SER A 259 -5.25 9.92 -1.35
C SER A 259 -4.27 8.77 -1.57
N SER A 260 -4.66 7.77 -2.33
CA SER A 260 -4.01 6.47 -2.38
C SER A 260 -2.66 6.50 -3.12
N HIS A 261 -1.64 5.96 -2.47
CA HIS A 261 -0.34 5.55 -3.02
C HIS A 261 -0.19 4.02 -2.96
N ALA A 262 -1.32 3.31 -2.96
CA ALA A 262 -1.38 1.87 -2.81
C ALA A 262 -0.55 1.13 -3.87
N SER A 263 0.00 -0.01 -3.48
CA SER A 263 0.76 -0.92 -4.32
C SER A 263 0.07 -2.28 -4.37
N ALA A 264 0.32 -3.05 -5.43
CA ALA A 264 -0.23 -4.40 -5.54
C ALA A 264 0.88 -5.42 -5.78
N TYR A 265 0.80 -6.55 -5.08
CA TYR A 265 1.83 -7.58 -5.07
C TYR A 265 1.25 -8.95 -5.39
N ASP A 266 2.03 -9.73 -6.14
CA ASP A 266 1.83 -11.17 -6.32
C ASP A 266 2.41 -11.89 -5.09
N LEU A 267 1.54 -12.52 -4.29
CA LEU A 267 1.95 -13.18 -3.04
C LEU A 267 2.92 -14.35 -3.27
N SER A 268 3.06 -14.83 -4.50
CA SER A 268 4.09 -15.80 -4.86
C SER A 268 5.48 -15.18 -5.03
N GLN A 269 5.59 -13.84 -5.01
CA GLN A 269 6.83 -13.07 -5.25
C GLN A 269 7.12 -12.10 -4.11
N VAL A 270 6.72 -12.43 -2.90
CA VAL A 270 6.95 -11.59 -1.71
C VAL A 270 7.67 -12.37 -0.61
N GLY A 271 8.27 -11.62 0.28
CA GLY A 271 8.86 -12.11 1.53
C GLY A 271 8.56 -11.14 2.67
N GLY A 272 9.20 -11.30 3.81
CA GLY A 272 9.02 -10.42 4.96
C GLY A 272 10.28 -10.26 5.82
N ILE A 273 10.31 -9.20 6.60
CA ILE A 273 11.34 -8.92 7.61
C ILE A 273 10.65 -8.82 8.96
N SER A 274 11.09 -9.61 9.94
CA SER A 274 10.56 -9.57 11.30
C SER A 274 11.64 -9.26 12.31
N GLY A 275 11.25 -8.75 13.47
CA GLY A 275 12.18 -8.50 14.56
C GLY A 275 11.47 -8.12 15.85
N THR A 276 12.26 -7.82 16.87
CA THR A 276 11.77 -7.41 18.19
C THR A 276 12.60 -6.26 18.72
N LEU A 277 11.94 -5.24 19.23
CA LEU A 277 12.57 -4.13 19.93
C LEU A 277 12.37 -4.31 21.43
N THR A 278 13.45 -4.31 22.22
CA THR A 278 13.36 -4.43 23.66
C THR A 278 13.10 -3.06 24.29
N LEU A 279 11.90 -2.87 24.81
CA LEU A 279 11.45 -1.58 25.37
C LEU A 279 11.82 -1.37 26.85
N THR A 280 12.34 -2.38 27.54
CA THR A 280 12.59 -2.36 29.00
C THR A 280 13.59 -1.30 29.47
N ASN A 281 14.44 -0.79 28.58
CA ASN A 281 15.42 0.25 28.92
C ASN A 281 14.91 1.69 28.69
N LEU A 282 13.66 1.82 28.25
CA LEU A 282 13.05 3.10 27.92
C LEU A 282 12.21 3.62 29.09
N THR A 283 12.83 3.81 30.26
CA THR A 283 12.17 4.22 31.51
C THR A 283 11.49 5.58 31.46
N ASN A 284 11.70 6.35 30.42
CA ASN A 284 11.09 7.68 30.25
C ASN A 284 9.73 7.64 29.52
N PHE A 285 9.23 6.47 29.14
CA PHE A 285 7.94 6.31 28.48
C PHE A 285 6.78 6.05 29.45
N SER A 286 6.99 6.17 30.74
CA SER A 286 6.03 5.82 31.80
C SER A 286 4.89 6.85 31.99
N GLY A 287 4.68 7.78 31.09
CA GLY A 287 3.67 8.84 31.26
C GLY A 287 2.45 8.79 30.36
N GLU A 288 2.47 8.03 29.30
CA GLU A 288 1.34 7.97 28.37
C GLU A 288 0.81 6.54 28.23
N SER A 289 -0.51 6.42 28.18
CA SER A 289 -1.25 5.15 28.09
C SER A 289 -1.17 4.53 26.70
N GLY A 290 -0.01 4.56 26.06
CA GLY A 290 0.25 3.97 24.77
C GLY A 290 1.76 3.80 24.58
N LEU A 291 2.14 2.84 23.76
CA LEU A 291 3.50 2.79 23.26
C LEU A 291 3.78 4.10 22.50
N PRO A 292 4.99 4.64 22.62
CA PRO A 292 5.40 5.71 21.74
C PRO A 292 5.19 5.27 20.30
N ASP A 293 4.84 6.23 19.44
CA ASP A 293 4.65 6.01 18.00
C ASP A 293 6.00 5.62 17.36
N ILE A 294 6.36 4.35 17.50
CA ILE A 294 7.55 3.77 16.89
C ILE A 294 7.13 3.09 15.61
N GLN A 295 7.72 3.56 14.52
CA GLN A 295 7.53 3.01 13.19
C GLN A 295 8.76 2.22 12.75
N VAL A 296 8.50 1.18 11.99
CA VAL A 296 9.52 0.33 11.36
C VAL A 296 9.26 0.36 9.86
N SER A 297 10.25 0.73 9.06
CA SER A 297 10.14 0.75 7.60
C SER A 297 11.21 -0.11 6.93
N ALA A 298 10.85 -0.74 5.81
CA ALA A 298 11.77 -1.32 4.86
C ALA A 298 11.94 -0.34 3.69
N GLU A 299 13.17 0.04 3.42
CA GLU A 299 13.50 1.04 2.43
C GLU A 299 14.42 0.50 1.35
N THR A 300 14.34 1.10 0.17
CA THR A 300 15.24 0.85 -0.95
C THR A 300 15.77 2.16 -1.50
N LEU A 301 16.88 2.09 -2.21
CA LEU A 301 17.41 3.25 -2.90
C LEU A 301 16.43 3.71 -3.99
N SER A 302 16.12 4.99 -4.04
CA SER A 302 15.29 5.59 -5.09
C SER A 302 15.90 5.41 -6.48
N ALA A 303 15.09 5.48 -7.51
CA ALA A 303 15.53 5.29 -8.89
C ALA A 303 16.59 6.32 -9.34
N ASP A 304 16.60 7.52 -8.76
CA ASP A 304 17.59 8.56 -9.01
C ASP A 304 18.88 8.38 -8.18
N GLY A 305 18.89 7.47 -7.21
CA GLY A 305 20.01 7.19 -6.33
C GLY A 305 20.33 8.28 -5.30
N LEU A 306 19.44 9.24 -5.10
CA LEU A 306 19.69 10.42 -4.25
C LEU A 306 19.14 10.28 -2.83
N ARG A 307 18.24 9.33 -2.59
CA ARG A 307 17.57 9.10 -1.30
C ARG A 307 17.09 7.66 -1.19
N HIS A 308 16.66 7.25 -0.03
CA HIS A 308 15.89 6.02 0.14
C HIS A 308 14.39 6.34 0.07
N GLU A 309 13.61 5.31 -0.28
CA GLU A 309 12.15 5.35 -0.37
C GLU A 309 11.57 4.21 0.46
N VAL A 310 10.51 4.49 1.19
CA VAL A 310 9.77 3.48 1.94
C VAL A 310 9.00 2.58 0.97
N VAL A 311 9.28 1.28 1.04
CA VAL A 311 8.52 0.24 0.33
C VAL A 311 7.35 -0.23 1.17
N LEU A 312 7.59 -0.42 2.47
CA LEU A 312 6.58 -0.84 3.44
C LEU A 312 6.98 -0.30 4.81
N SER A 313 6.02 0.13 5.60
CA SER A 313 6.21 0.47 7.00
C SER A 313 5.18 -0.26 7.87
N THR A 314 5.43 -0.34 9.17
CA THR A 314 4.51 -0.91 10.16
C THR A 314 4.74 -0.28 11.52
N PRO A 315 3.70 -0.02 12.33
CA PRO A 315 3.89 0.36 13.71
C PRO A 315 4.47 -0.81 14.53
N LEU A 316 5.20 -0.49 15.59
CA LEU A 316 5.69 -1.49 16.51
C LEU A 316 4.54 -2.00 17.40
N HIS A 317 4.41 -3.33 17.53
CA HIS A 317 3.45 -3.93 18.44
C HIS A 317 3.74 -3.64 19.92
N SER A 318 2.71 -3.76 20.76
CA SER A 318 2.81 -3.52 22.21
C SER A 318 3.77 -4.46 22.93
N ASP A 319 4.06 -5.61 22.37
CA ASP A 319 5.06 -6.55 22.87
C ASP A 319 6.47 -6.31 22.32
N GLY A 320 6.63 -5.27 21.50
CA GLY A 320 7.89 -4.90 20.86
C GLY A 320 8.19 -5.67 19.58
N THR A 321 7.31 -6.51 19.09
CA THR A 321 7.50 -7.24 17.83
C THR A 321 7.05 -6.41 16.63
N PHE A 322 7.55 -6.76 15.45
CA PHE A 322 7.09 -6.23 14.16
C PHE A 322 7.27 -7.25 13.04
N LEU A 323 6.44 -7.13 12.00
CA LEU A 323 6.55 -7.90 10.77
C LEU A 323 6.24 -7.00 9.56
N LEU A 324 7.25 -6.75 8.75
CA LEU A 324 7.12 -6.08 7.45
C LEU A 324 6.80 -7.14 6.38
N TYR A 325 5.55 -7.26 6.01
CA TYR A 325 5.04 -8.16 4.97
C TYR A 325 3.77 -7.57 4.33
N PRO A 326 3.58 -7.61 3.02
CA PRO A 326 4.43 -8.25 1.99
C PRO A 326 5.53 -7.33 1.44
N LEU A 327 6.75 -7.83 1.34
CA LEU A 327 7.86 -7.13 0.67
C LEU A 327 8.17 -7.80 -0.67
N PRO A 328 8.23 -7.06 -1.78
CA PRO A 328 8.57 -7.60 -3.09
C PRO A 328 9.92 -8.32 -3.09
N THR A 329 9.98 -9.49 -3.72
CA THR A 329 11.22 -10.24 -3.93
C THR A 329 11.13 -11.02 -5.24
N SER A 330 12.14 -11.78 -5.60
CA SER A 330 12.17 -12.57 -6.83
C SER A 330 12.90 -13.88 -6.63
N SER A 331 12.46 -14.92 -7.33
CA SER A 331 13.14 -16.22 -7.35
C SER A 331 14.49 -16.18 -8.08
N SER A 332 14.72 -15.17 -8.93
CA SER A 332 15.92 -15.06 -9.75
C SER A 332 16.95 -14.07 -9.23
N THR A 333 16.51 -13.08 -8.47
CA THR A 333 17.38 -12.01 -7.97
C THR A 333 16.96 -11.66 -6.54
N PRO A 334 17.89 -11.75 -5.56
CA PRO A 334 17.61 -11.31 -4.21
C PRO A 334 17.20 -9.83 -4.19
N ALA A 335 16.22 -9.49 -3.37
CA ALA A 335 15.91 -8.11 -3.03
C ALA A 335 16.70 -7.69 -1.80
N PHE A 336 17.18 -6.45 -1.77
CA PHE A 336 17.88 -5.87 -0.63
C PHE A 336 17.06 -4.73 -0.06
N TYR A 337 16.92 -4.72 1.25
CA TYR A 337 16.20 -3.71 1.99
C TYR A 337 17.06 -3.17 3.12
N ASP A 338 16.93 -1.88 3.37
CA ASP A 338 17.43 -1.26 4.58
C ASP A 338 16.24 -1.09 5.55
N LEU A 339 16.45 -1.46 6.80
CA LEU A 339 15.46 -1.34 7.85
C LEU A 339 15.71 -0.06 8.63
N VAL A 340 14.68 0.76 8.78
CA VAL A 340 14.73 1.98 9.59
C VAL A 340 13.70 1.87 10.70
N ILE A 341 14.13 2.10 11.95
CA ILE A 341 13.28 2.12 13.13
C ILE A 341 13.41 3.49 13.79
N HIS A 342 12.30 4.18 13.97
CA HIS A 342 12.31 5.56 14.45
C HIS A 342 11.05 5.87 15.28
N GLY A 343 11.03 7.07 15.88
CA GLY A 343 9.90 7.56 16.66
C GLY A 343 10.08 7.38 18.16
N GLY A 344 9.06 7.74 18.91
CA GLY A 344 8.95 7.48 20.33
C GLY A 344 10.06 7.96 21.25
N GLY A 345 10.92 8.91 20.82
CA GLY A 345 12.06 9.37 21.61
C GLY A 345 13.22 8.37 21.67
N ILE A 346 13.30 7.44 20.74
CA ILE A 346 14.47 6.59 20.52
C ILE A 346 15.40 7.21 19.47
N ALA A 347 16.70 6.89 19.56
CA ALA A 347 17.61 7.15 18.47
C ALA A 347 17.22 6.32 17.25
N THR A 348 17.22 6.90 16.07
CA THR A 348 16.95 6.18 14.83
C THR A 348 17.91 5.00 14.69
N ILE A 349 17.40 3.84 14.35
CA ILE A 349 18.17 2.62 14.08
C ILE A 349 18.06 2.31 12.60
N ILE A 350 19.20 2.12 11.93
CA ILE A 350 19.27 1.77 10.52
C ILE A 350 20.09 0.50 10.36
N ILE A 351 19.47 -0.55 9.78
CA ILE A 351 20.14 -1.82 9.48
C ILE A 351 20.15 -2.00 7.97
N LYS A 352 21.35 -1.98 7.38
CA LYS A 352 21.54 -2.02 5.94
C LYS A 352 21.66 -3.45 5.40
N ASP A 353 21.38 -3.59 4.12
CA ASP A 353 21.68 -4.76 3.29
C ASP A 353 20.95 -6.03 3.71
N ILE A 354 19.72 -5.94 4.19
CA ILE A 354 18.90 -7.13 4.51
C ILE A 354 18.48 -7.79 3.21
N GLN A 355 18.98 -8.99 2.98
CA GLN A 355 18.70 -9.75 1.77
C GLN A 355 17.46 -10.62 1.93
N LEU A 356 16.48 -10.44 1.06
CA LEU A 356 15.33 -11.33 0.89
C LEU A 356 15.47 -12.18 -0.35
N THR A 357 15.26 -13.50 -0.19
CA THR A 357 15.21 -14.46 -1.31
C THR A 357 13.94 -15.27 -1.23
N LEU A 358 13.31 -15.50 -2.37
CA LEU A 358 12.11 -16.32 -2.45
C LEU A 358 12.43 -17.80 -2.14
N GLY A 359 11.62 -18.46 -1.30
CA GLY A 359 11.70 -19.90 -1.05
C GLY A 359 12.85 -20.36 -0.16
N THR A 360 13.61 -19.46 0.45
CA THR A 360 14.60 -19.86 1.45
C THR A 360 13.97 -20.07 2.83
N THR A 361 14.42 -21.13 3.52
CA THR A 361 14.04 -21.35 4.92
C THR A 361 14.61 -20.22 5.76
N THR A 362 13.76 -19.57 6.52
CA THR A 362 14.16 -18.40 7.30
C THR A 362 14.91 -18.82 8.55
N THR A 363 16.04 -18.17 8.78
CA THR A 363 16.77 -18.30 10.02
C THR A 363 16.39 -17.15 10.95
N ALA A 364 15.70 -17.46 12.05
CA ALA A 364 15.39 -16.47 13.08
C ALA A 364 16.63 -16.20 13.95
N LEU A 365 16.87 -14.94 14.23
CA LEU A 365 17.96 -14.51 15.12
C LEU A 365 17.45 -14.25 16.53
N SER A 366 18.28 -14.60 17.50
CA SER A 366 18.02 -14.19 18.85
C SER A 366 18.54 -12.86 19.23
N ALA A 367 18.80 -12.12 19.93
CA ALA A 367 19.05 -10.75 20.29
C ALA A 367 20.26 -10.11 19.59
N ALA A 368 20.08 -8.95 19.02
CA ALA A 368 21.14 -8.04 18.58
C ALA A 368 21.09 -6.74 19.39
N THR A 369 22.25 -6.21 19.75
CA THR A 369 22.36 -4.92 20.45
C THR A 369 23.02 -3.92 19.52
N ILE A 370 22.37 -2.78 19.25
CA ILE A 370 22.93 -1.66 18.52
C ILE A 370 23.11 -0.50 19.52
N PRO A 371 24.27 0.17 19.55
CA PRO A 371 25.43 0.14 18.62
C PRO A 371 26.55 -0.86 18.95
N ALA A 372 26.31 -1.95 19.60
CA ALA A 372 27.36 -2.96 19.88
C ALA A 372 27.48 -3.98 18.75
N THR A 373 28.70 -4.37 18.39
CA THR A 373 28.92 -5.51 17.48
C THR A 373 28.50 -6.79 18.18
N THR A 374 27.48 -7.45 17.69
CA THR A 374 26.97 -8.67 18.30
C THR A 374 26.85 -9.75 17.23
N THR A 375 27.50 -10.88 17.45
CA THR A 375 27.31 -12.07 16.64
C THR A 375 26.22 -12.91 17.27
N ASN A 376 25.15 -13.17 16.53
CA ASN A 376 24.05 -13.98 16.98
C ASN A 376 24.12 -15.38 16.38
N THR A 377 24.17 -16.39 17.26
CA THR A 377 24.34 -17.78 16.86
C THR A 377 23.11 -18.66 17.09
N ASN A 378 22.01 -18.09 17.59
CA ASN A 378 20.79 -18.86 17.79
C ASN A 378 19.88 -18.79 16.57
N THR A 379 19.70 -19.94 15.94
CA THR A 379 18.85 -20.11 14.77
C THR A 379 17.60 -20.88 15.18
N THR A 380 16.44 -20.27 15.02
CA THR A 380 15.16 -20.98 15.08
C THR A 380 14.61 -21.04 13.67
N THR A 381 14.45 -22.25 13.15
CA THR A 381 13.88 -22.43 11.81
C THR A 381 12.36 -22.30 11.91
N VAL A 382 11.80 -21.27 11.30
CA VAL A 382 10.35 -21.13 11.13
C VAL A 382 10.02 -21.51 9.68
N THR A 383 9.32 -22.61 9.51
CA THR A 383 8.84 -23.05 8.20
C THR A 383 7.45 -22.45 7.99
N ALA A 384 7.38 -21.33 7.32
CA ALA A 384 6.11 -20.83 6.79
C ALA A 384 5.98 -21.31 5.33
N PRO A 385 4.86 -21.92 4.94
CA PRO A 385 4.67 -22.32 3.55
C PRO A 385 4.61 -21.06 2.68
N ASN A 386 5.54 -20.94 1.74
CA ASN A 386 5.69 -19.87 0.74
C ASN A 386 6.09 -18.48 1.24
N LEU A 387 6.49 -18.30 2.48
CA LEU A 387 6.98 -17.04 3.03
C LEU A 387 8.47 -17.14 3.29
N SER A 388 9.26 -16.33 2.59
CA SER A 388 10.65 -16.07 2.97
C SER A 388 10.64 -14.88 3.93
N THR A 389 10.77 -15.15 5.22
CA THR A 389 10.85 -14.10 6.24
C THR A 389 12.23 -14.09 6.86
N VAL A 390 12.91 -12.97 6.87
CA VAL A 390 14.17 -12.77 7.55
C VAL A 390 13.91 -12.18 8.92
N SER A 391 14.42 -12.80 9.98
CA SER A 391 14.39 -12.22 11.31
C SER A 391 15.71 -11.53 11.63
N ILE A 392 15.65 -10.28 12.05
CA ILE A 392 16.81 -9.54 12.53
C ILE A 392 17.06 -9.70 14.05
N GLY A 393 16.22 -10.47 14.73
CA GLY A 393 16.33 -10.72 16.17
C GLY A 393 15.81 -9.57 17.01
N THR A 394 16.38 -9.43 18.22
CA THR A 394 15.97 -8.43 19.20
C THR A 394 16.95 -7.26 19.22
N LEU A 395 16.43 -6.06 19.07
CA LEU A 395 17.17 -4.81 19.11
C LEU A 395 16.94 -4.09 20.44
N ILE A 396 17.94 -3.39 20.93
CA ILE A 396 17.87 -2.58 22.15
C ILE A 396 18.02 -1.12 21.74
N PRO A 397 16.93 -0.33 21.75
CA PRO A 397 17.00 1.07 21.36
C PRO A 397 17.70 1.93 22.43
N ARG A 398 18.30 3.00 21.98
CA ARG A 398 18.88 4.04 22.83
C ARG A 398 17.90 5.22 22.89
N ALA A 399 17.67 5.78 24.09
CA ALA A 399 16.84 6.95 24.25
C ALA A 399 17.45 8.17 23.53
N ALA A 400 16.62 8.99 22.94
CA ALA A 400 16.98 10.26 22.33
C ALA A 400 16.06 11.38 22.79
N THR A 401 16.54 12.62 22.76
CA THR A 401 15.67 13.79 22.92
C THR A 401 14.92 14.06 21.63
N THR A 402 13.76 14.68 21.73
CA THR A 402 12.93 15.00 20.57
C THR A 402 12.76 16.50 20.39
N TYR A 403 12.45 16.90 19.18
CA TYR A 403 11.97 18.25 18.86
C TYR A 403 10.87 18.17 17.80
N THR A 404 10.07 19.22 17.70
CA THR A 404 8.95 19.25 16.78
C THR A 404 9.32 20.05 15.52
N ALA A 405 9.04 19.51 14.36
CA ALA A 405 9.23 20.16 13.07
C ALA A 405 7.89 20.40 12.36
N ASN A 406 7.73 21.58 11.79
CA ASN A 406 6.61 21.94 10.96
C ASN A 406 7.10 22.32 9.56
N VAL A 407 6.24 22.15 8.57
CA VAL A 407 6.54 22.48 7.18
C VAL A 407 5.55 23.52 6.68
N THR A 408 6.10 24.50 5.97
CA THR A 408 5.32 25.48 5.22
C THR A 408 5.72 25.45 3.76
N THR A 409 4.81 25.91 2.92
CA THR A 409 5.06 26.14 1.50
C THR A 409 5.06 27.64 1.21
N THR A 410 5.61 28.06 0.09
CA THR A 410 5.49 29.46 -0.33
C THR A 410 4.15 29.69 -1.01
N ALA A 411 3.45 30.77 -0.68
CA ALA A 411 2.20 31.11 -1.32
C ALA A 411 2.33 31.30 -2.86
N ALA A 412 3.53 31.70 -3.32
CA ALA A 412 3.81 31.86 -4.74
C ALA A 412 4.07 30.54 -5.48
N SER A 413 4.39 29.47 -4.75
CA SER A 413 4.75 28.16 -5.31
C SER A 413 4.35 27.07 -4.31
N PRO A 414 3.06 26.77 -4.19
CA PRO A 414 2.58 25.73 -3.28
C PRO A 414 3.02 24.34 -3.76
N LEU A 415 3.06 23.40 -2.85
CA LEU A 415 3.16 21.98 -3.21
C LEU A 415 1.89 21.50 -3.89
N PRO A 416 1.96 20.46 -4.74
CA PRO A 416 0.76 19.76 -5.21
C PRO A 416 -0.14 19.35 -4.04
N ALA A 417 -1.44 19.37 -4.21
CA ALA A 417 -2.40 19.16 -3.11
C ALA A 417 -2.30 17.75 -2.46
N GLY A 418 -1.83 16.76 -3.21
CA GLY A 418 -1.57 15.41 -2.70
C GLY A 418 -0.11 15.14 -2.35
N ALA A 419 0.69 16.18 -2.17
CA ALA A 419 2.09 15.99 -1.83
C ALA A 419 2.26 15.39 -0.43
N LEU A 420 3.26 14.54 -0.32
CA LEU A 420 3.83 14.10 0.94
C LEU A 420 5.06 14.94 1.24
N VAL A 421 5.30 15.19 2.50
CA VAL A 421 6.57 15.75 2.98
C VAL A 421 7.30 14.64 3.71
N ALA A 422 8.48 14.29 3.22
CA ALA A 422 9.32 13.28 3.83
C ALA A 422 10.50 13.93 4.55
N PHE A 423 10.73 13.49 5.77
CA PHE A 423 11.85 13.86 6.62
C PHE A 423 12.89 12.77 6.55
N TYR A 424 14.08 13.11 6.16
CA TYR A 424 15.19 12.19 5.96
C TYR A 424 16.28 12.45 6.97
N GLN A 425 17.00 11.38 7.34
CA GLN A 425 18.16 11.47 8.22
C GLN A 425 19.37 10.80 7.56
N THR A 426 20.56 11.39 7.73
CA THR A 426 21.80 10.88 7.12
C THR A 426 22.64 10.13 8.14
N LEU A 427 23.39 9.13 7.66
CA LEU A 427 24.43 8.45 8.44
C LEU A 427 25.73 9.27 8.55
N GLY A 428 25.85 10.38 7.80
CA GLY A 428 26.95 11.34 7.87
C GLY A 428 28.21 10.95 7.09
N GLY A 429 28.24 9.80 6.43
CA GLY A 429 29.35 9.40 5.57
C GLY A 429 29.41 10.19 4.26
N SER A 430 30.59 10.29 3.64
CA SER A 430 30.73 10.88 2.31
C SER A 430 30.07 9.98 1.26
N GLY A 431 29.09 10.52 0.53
CA GLY A 431 28.35 9.77 -0.51
C GLY A 431 27.24 8.90 0.02
N GLU A 432 26.93 8.94 1.31
CA GLU A 432 25.75 8.28 1.86
C GLU A 432 24.47 9.04 1.54
N VAL A 433 23.46 8.30 1.12
CA VAL A 433 22.14 8.85 0.81
C VAL A 433 21.25 8.83 2.05
N PRO A 434 20.34 9.81 2.21
CA PRO A 434 19.51 9.89 3.39
C PRO A 434 18.38 8.89 3.37
N TYR A 435 17.96 8.44 4.56
CA TYR A 435 16.87 7.51 4.84
C TYR A 435 15.61 8.25 5.25
N VAL A 436 14.46 7.76 4.84
CA VAL A 436 13.17 8.31 5.26
C VAL A 436 12.94 7.97 6.73
N ILE A 437 12.70 8.97 7.55
CA ILE A 437 12.37 8.77 8.96
C ILE A 437 10.87 8.92 9.18
N GLU A 438 10.27 9.87 8.51
CA GLU A 438 8.87 10.18 8.65
C GLU A 438 8.35 10.74 7.34
N SER A 439 7.10 10.46 7.01
CA SER A 439 6.43 11.12 5.91
C SER A 439 5.00 11.47 6.32
N ALA A 440 4.59 12.67 5.97
CA ALA A 440 3.27 13.16 6.31
C ALA A 440 2.61 13.85 5.12
N PRO A 441 1.33 13.64 4.89
CA PRO A 441 0.59 14.34 3.85
C PRO A 441 0.38 15.81 4.22
N ILE A 442 0.41 16.66 3.21
CA ILE A 442 0.02 18.07 3.34
C ILE A 442 -1.50 18.17 3.37
N ASP A 443 -2.04 18.95 4.31
CA ASP A 443 -3.45 19.35 4.26
C ASP A 443 -3.71 20.06 2.91
N PRO A 444 -4.51 19.48 2.01
CA PRO A 444 -4.68 20.01 0.67
C PRO A 444 -5.44 21.35 0.62
N PHE A 445 -6.06 21.75 1.74
CA PHE A 445 -6.85 22.98 1.83
C PHE A 445 -6.05 24.13 2.43
N ASN A 446 -5.16 23.82 3.38
CA ASN A 446 -4.40 24.82 4.11
C ASN A 446 -2.90 24.85 3.74
N GLN A 447 -2.42 23.86 2.97
CA GLN A 447 -1.03 23.78 2.48
C GLN A 447 0.02 23.77 3.61
N VAL A 448 -0.33 23.12 4.71
CA VAL A 448 0.54 22.90 5.88
C VAL A 448 0.44 21.45 6.32
N LEU A 449 1.36 20.97 7.12
CA LEU A 449 1.16 19.69 7.80
C LEU A 449 -0.03 19.80 8.77
N PHE A 450 -0.86 18.77 8.80
CA PHE A 450 -1.98 18.71 9.74
C PHE A 450 -1.47 18.68 11.19
N ASN A 451 -0.46 17.87 11.47
CA ASN A 451 0.25 17.84 12.74
C ASN A 451 1.76 18.07 12.50
N PRO A 452 2.43 18.89 13.32
CA PRO A 452 3.89 18.96 13.32
C PRO A 452 4.50 17.58 13.64
N GLN A 453 5.61 17.25 12.99
CA GLN A 453 6.28 15.97 13.19
C GLN A 453 7.24 16.00 14.37
N VAL A 454 7.28 14.93 15.15
CA VAL A 454 8.19 14.75 16.28
C VAL A 454 9.41 13.99 15.81
N LEU A 455 10.56 14.65 15.79
CA LEU A 455 11.83 14.12 15.30
C LEU A 455 12.80 13.85 16.44
N SER A 456 13.50 12.73 16.40
CA SER A 456 14.54 12.39 17.37
C SER A 456 15.81 13.20 17.11
N ALA A 457 16.31 13.90 18.13
CA ALA A 457 17.57 14.60 18.05
C ALA A 457 18.74 13.68 18.36
N GLY A 458 19.85 13.86 17.66
CA GLY A 458 21.09 13.18 17.99
C GLY A 458 21.58 12.20 16.91
N THR A 459 22.44 11.31 17.34
CA THR A 459 23.11 10.35 16.45
C THR A 459 22.21 9.19 16.09
N VAL A 460 22.39 8.68 14.88
CA VAL A 460 21.77 7.45 14.37
C VAL A 460 22.59 6.24 14.83
N ASP A 461 21.92 5.20 15.25
CA ASP A 461 22.53 3.89 15.47
C ASP A 461 22.43 3.07 14.17
N SER A 462 23.55 2.60 13.65
CA SER A 462 23.57 1.89 12.38
C SER A 462 24.28 0.56 12.44
N GLY A 463 23.85 -0.37 11.62
CA GLY A 463 24.47 -1.68 11.45
C GLY A 463 24.26 -2.22 10.05
N THR A 464 25.04 -3.26 9.70
CA THR A 464 24.89 -3.96 8.43
C THR A 464 24.50 -5.40 8.72
N TYR A 465 23.51 -5.90 8.02
CA TYR A 465 23.08 -7.28 8.06
C TYR A 465 24.07 -8.12 7.24
N VAL A 466 24.67 -9.11 7.87
CA VAL A 466 25.60 -10.03 7.21
C VAL A 466 25.13 -11.46 7.44
N ALA A 467 24.70 -12.13 6.38
CA ALA A 467 24.35 -13.55 6.41
C ALA A 467 25.58 -14.39 6.04
N SER A 468 25.92 -15.39 6.85
CA SER A 468 26.96 -16.36 6.59
C SER A 468 26.50 -17.76 6.97
N GLY A 469 26.04 -18.54 5.98
CA GLY A 469 25.35 -19.81 6.23
C GLY A 469 24.07 -19.58 7.05
N ASP A 470 23.96 -20.30 8.18
CA ASP A 470 22.80 -20.16 9.10
C ASP A 470 22.99 -19.06 10.15
N THR A 471 24.06 -18.26 10.06
CA THR A 471 24.38 -17.20 11.02
C THR A 471 24.13 -15.85 10.39
N VAL A 472 23.42 -14.99 11.10
CA VAL A 472 23.27 -13.58 10.76
C VAL A 472 23.93 -12.73 11.84
N THR A 473 24.64 -11.72 11.41
CA THR A 473 25.31 -10.77 12.27
C THR A 473 24.86 -9.37 11.90
N VAL A 474 24.44 -8.56 12.87
CA VAL A 474 24.31 -7.12 12.68
C VAL A 474 25.60 -6.49 13.18
N VAL A 475 26.41 -6.01 12.25
CA VAL A 475 27.68 -5.32 12.55
C VAL A 475 27.41 -3.85 12.75
N SER A 476 27.51 -3.37 13.98
CA SER A 476 27.35 -1.94 14.29
C SER A 476 28.45 -1.08 13.66
N ALA A 477 28.06 0.08 13.20
CA ALA A 477 28.97 1.11 12.74
C ALA A 477 29.03 2.27 13.75
N ALA A 478 30.22 2.81 13.96
CA ALA A 478 30.35 4.06 14.71
C ALA A 478 29.70 5.20 13.94
N PRO A 479 28.94 6.10 14.59
CA PRO A 479 28.32 7.22 13.91
C PRO A 479 29.36 8.12 13.26
N SER A 480 29.17 8.43 11.99
CA SER A 480 30.04 9.33 11.24
C SER A 480 29.79 10.80 11.64
N PRO A 481 30.78 11.70 11.47
CA PRO A 481 30.55 13.12 11.66
C PRO A 481 29.41 13.63 10.76
N GLY A 482 28.38 14.22 11.38
CA GLY A 482 27.20 14.70 10.67
C GLY A 482 26.04 13.72 10.60
N ALA A 483 26.20 12.51 11.16
CA ALA A 483 25.08 11.59 11.35
C ALA A 483 23.94 12.24 12.17
N GLY A 484 22.71 11.88 11.85
CA GLY A 484 21.54 12.39 12.55
C GLY A 484 21.04 13.76 12.10
N LYS A 485 21.63 14.36 11.09
CA LYS A 485 21.11 15.61 10.50
C LYS A 485 19.87 15.28 9.65
N TYR A 486 18.87 16.12 9.81
CA TYR A 486 17.64 16.00 9.03
C TYR A 486 17.70 16.89 7.79
N VAL A 487 17.11 16.35 6.71
CA VAL A 487 16.73 17.11 5.53
C VAL A 487 15.27 16.78 5.21
N VAL A 488 14.58 17.68 4.54
CA VAL A 488 13.17 17.52 4.18
C VAL A 488 12.97 17.77 2.70
N ALA A 489 12.08 17.00 2.07
CA ALA A 489 11.65 17.23 0.70
C ALA A 489 10.18 16.92 0.52
N GLY A 490 9.55 17.58 -0.45
CA GLY A 490 8.22 17.19 -0.93
C GLY A 490 8.32 16.09 -1.99
N THR A 491 7.34 15.21 -2.05
CA THR A 491 7.15 14.24 -3.12
C THR A 491 5.68 14.23 -3.54
N ALA A 492 5.38 13.99 -4.81
CA ALA A 492 4.00 13.86 -5.30
C ALA A 492 3.95 13.01 -6.57
N PRO A 493 2.84 12.28 -6.82
CA PRO A 493 2.68 11.49 -8.04
C PRO A 493 2.81 12.34 -9.31
N ASN A 494 3.57 11.84 -10.27
CA ASN A 494 3.86 12.52 -11.55
C ASN A 494 4.69 13.82 -11.45
N TYR A 495 5.34 14.06 -10.30
CA TYR A 495 6.31 15.13 -10.12
C TYR A 495 7.70 14.57 -9.87
N THR A 496 8.72 15.37 -10.15
CA THR A 496 10.09 15.09 -9.71
C THR A 496 10.16 15.38 -8.23
N ASP A 497 10.82 14.52 -7.49
CA ASP A 497 11.04 14.71 -6.07
C ASP A 497 11.75 16.02 -5.76
N GLY A 498 11.32 16.64 -4.66
CA GLY A 498 11.83 17.93 -4.24
C GLY A 498 13.31 17.91 -3.83
N VAL A 499 13.91 19.07 -3.85
CA VAL A 499 15.29 19.26 -3.36
C VAL A 499 15.33 19.04 -1.85
N LEU A 500 16.32 18.28 -1.38
CA LEU A 500 16.58 18.03 0.03
C LEU A 500 16.98 19.34 0.72
N THR A 501 16.11 19.83 1.59
CA THR A 501 16.30 21.09 2.34
C THR A 501 16.74 20.79 3.78
N PRO A 502 17.88 21.30 4.24
CA PRO A 502 18.36 21.03 5.61
C PRO A 502 17.43 21.59 6.68
N ILE A 503 17.22 20.80 7.74
CA ILE A 503 16.58 21.25 8.98
C ILE A 503 17.66 21.57 9.99
N VAL A 504 17.64 22.79 10.51
CA VAL A 504 18.52 23.18 11.61
C VAL A 504 17.79 22.87 12.92
N ALA A 505 18.25 21.84 13.62
CA ALA A 505 17.70 21.49 14.93
C ALA A 505 17.84 22.69 15.90
N PRO A 506 16.82 22.93 16.75
CA PRO A 506 16.91 24.03 17.73
C PRO A 506 18.06 23.75 18.72
N PRO A 507 18.76 24.77 19.19
CA PRO A 507 19.68 24.61 20.29
C PRO A 507 18.88 24.13 21.53
N SER A 508 19.24 22.99 22.05
CA SER A 508 18.79 22.34 23.29
C SER A 508 17.54 22.94 23.97
N SER A 509 16.46 22.21 24.04
CA SER A 509 15.24 22.44 24.85
C SER A 509 14.20 23.46 24.35
N GLY A 510 14.11 23.78 23.09
CA GLY A 510 13.01 24.60 22.57
C GLY A 510 11.79 23.76 22.23
N THR A 511 10.69 23.93 22.96
CA THR A 511 9.36 23.32 22.69
C THR A 511 8.64 23.95 21.50
N ASN A 512 9.26 24.88 20.80
CA ASN A 512 8.64 25.54 19.65
C ASN A 512 8.96 24.74 18.37
N PRO A 513 7.96 24.45 17.50
CA PRO A 513 8.24 23.76 16.26
C PRO A 513 9.24 24.53 15.39
N VAL A 514 10.25 23.82 14.90
CA VAL A 514 11.13 24.35 13.86
C VAL A 514 10.31 24.39 12.57
N THR A 515 10.19 25.55 11.95
CA THR A 515 9.48 25.69 10.70
C THR A 515 10.46 25.70 9.52
N VAL A 516 10.21 24.81 8.56
CA VAL A 516 11.00 24.67 7.33
C VAL A 516 10.13 24.96 6.13
N THR A 517 10.65 25.72 5.17
CA THR A 517 9.95 25.96 3.89
C THR A 517 10.42 24.97 2.84
N VAL A 518 9.51 24.16 2.30
CA VAL A 518 9.79 23.22 1.23
C VAL A 518 9.52 23.88 -0.12
N PRO A 519 10.45 23.77 -1.09
CA PRO A 519 10.27 24.29 -2.43
C PRO A 519 9.16 23.56 -3.19
N SER A 520 8.57 24.21 -4.19
CA SER A 520 7.61 23.60 -5.11
C SER A 520 8.25 22.48 -5.94
N LEU A 521 7.42 21.55 -6.41
CA LEU A 521 7.84 20.45 -7.26
C LEU A 521 7.70 20.81 -8.75
N SER A 522 8.59 20.24 -9.55
CA SER A 522 8.48 20.27 -11.01
C SER A 522 7.80 19.01 -11.54
N PRO A 523 7.06 19.06 -12.66
CA PRO A 523 6.55 17.86 -13.30
C PRO A 523 7.67 16.83 -13.57
N ALA A 524 7.33 15.55 -13.53
CA ALA A 524 8.27 14.46 -13.76
C ALA A 524 8.92 14.56 -15.16
N ALA A 525 10.05 13.90 -15.34
CA ALA A 525 10.77 13.90 -16.61
C ALA A 525 9.86 13.44 -17.76
N GLY A 526 9.85 14.22 -18.85
CA GLY A 526 8.97 13.97 -20.00
C GLY A 526 7.56 14.56 -19.87
N ALA A 527 7.15 15.02 -18.68
CA ALA A 527 5.92 15.76 -18.50
C ALA A 527 6.14 17.27 -18.67
N SER A 528 5.09 17.96 -19.10
CA SER A 528 5.00 19.42 -19.13
C SER A 528 3.98 19.89 -18.08
N THR A 529 3.99 21.17 -17.76
CA THR A 529 2.90 21.74 -16.97
C THR A 529 1.68 21.88 -17.85
N GLY A 530 0.59 21.24 -17.44
CA GLY A 530 -0.71 21.33 -18.08
C GLY A 530 -1.72 22.03 -17.17
N SER A 531 -2.97 22.10 -17.64
CA SER A 531 -4.05 22.81 -16.96
C SER A 531 -5.38 22.04 -17.08
N VAL A 532 -6.06 21.87 -15.96
CA VAL A 532 -7.46 21.42 -15.89
C VAL A 532 -8.32 22.63 -15.52
N ALA A 533 -9.20 23.03 -16.43
CA ALA A 533 -10.15 24.13 -16.22
C ALA A 533 -11.54 23.57 -15.94
N ALA A 534 -12.16 24.01 -14.84
CA ALA A 534 -13.51 23.64 -14.46
C ALA A 534 -14.45 24.87 -14.58
N THR A 535 -15.45 24.78 -15.44
CA THR A 535 -16.51 25.79 -15.50
C THR A 535 -17.62 25.38 -14.53
N ILE A 536 -17.81 26.18 -13.49
CA ILE A 536 -18.74 25.94 -12.40
C ILE A 536 -20.07 26.63 -12.68
N THR A 537 -21.16 25.88 -12.59
CA THR A 537 -22.53 26.40 -12.68
C THR A 537 -23.30 25.96 -11.43
N PRO A 538 -23.55 26.83 -10.45
CA PRO A 538 -24.39 26.48 -9.31
C PRO A 538 -25.85 26.29 -9.73
N ALA A 539 -26.43 25.13 -9.44
CA ALA A 539 -27.86 24.88 -9.70
C ALA A 539 -28.76 25.78 -8.85
N THR A 540 -28.33 26.10 -7.62
CA THR A 540 -28.97 27.03 -6.71
C THR A 540 -27.92 28.04 -6.23
N PRO A 541 -27.91 29.26 -6.79
CA PRO A 541 -26.99 30.30 -6.38
C PRO A 541 -27.12 30.61 -4.88
N GLY A 542 -25.98 30.69 -4.19
CA GLY A 542 -25.92 30.99 -2.77
C GLY A 542 -26.25 29.84 -1.79
N LYS A 543 -26.57 28.64 -2.31
CA LYS A 543 -26.72 27.44 -1.46
C LYS A 543 -25.44 27.12 -0.72
N TYR A 544 -24.31 27.23 -1.38
CA TYR A 544 -22.97 27.05 -0.84
C TYR A 544 -22.17 28.34 -0.99
N ASN A 545 -21.33 28.64 -0.03
CA ASN A 545 -20.45 29.81 -0.06
C ASN A 545 -18.96 29.46 0.05
N GLN A 546 -18.65 28.19 0.29
CA GLN A 546 -17.29 27.67 0.32
C GLN A 546 -17.21 26.34 -0.42
N GLY A 547 -16.04 26.05 -0.99
CA GLY A 547 -15.82 24.79 -1.68
C GLY A 547 -14.41 24.62 -2.22
N ARG A 548 -14.14 23.38 -2.61
CA ARG A 548 -12.87 22.97 -3.23
C ARG A 548 -13.14 22.15 -4.49
N LEU A 549 -12.41 22.48 -5.53
CA LEU A 549 -12.16 21.62 -6.67
C LEU A 549 -11.01 20.68 -6.30
N LEU A 550 -11.20 19.39 -6.48
CA LEU A 550 -10.18 18.37 -6.28
C LEU A 550 -9.93 17.64 -7.60
N VAL A 551 -8.67 17.56 -7.98
CA VAL A 551 -8.23 16.85 -9.18
C VAL A 551 -7.34 15.71 -8.75
N SER A 552 -7.69 14.49 -9.16
CA SER A 552 -6.99 13.25 -8.74
C SER A 552 -6.59 12.41 -9.95
N HIS A 553 -5.59 11.56 -9.74
CA HIS A 553 -5.13 10.54 -10.66
C HIS A 553 -5.00 9.22 -9.92
N GLU A 554 -5.62 8.16 -10.41
CA GLU A 554 -5.57 6.79 -9.85
C GLU A 554 -5.92 6.67 -8.35
N GLY A 555 -6.73 7.58 -7.83
CA GLY A 555 -7.09 7.63 -6.41
C GLY A 555 -6.20 8.56 -5.57
N ALA A 556 -5.07 9.03 -6.11
CA ALA A 556 -4.23 10.02 -5.47
C ALA A 556 -4.66 11.45 -5.81
N LEU A 557 -4.70 12.34 -4.84
CA LEU A 557 -4.93 13.77 -5.05
C LEU A 557 -3.70 14.39 -5.72
N VAL A 558 -3.92 15.19 -6.77
CA VAL A 558 -2.85 15.85 -7.53
C VAL A 558 -2.91 17.37 -7.38
N ALA A 559 -4.11 17.94 -7.44
CA ALA A 559 -4.28 19.38 -7.35
C ALA A 559 -5.61 19.76 -6.70
N SER A 560 -5.66 20.94 -6.10
CA SER A 560 -6.90 21.52 -5.56
C SER A 560 -6.97 23.03 -5.79
N ALA A 561 -8.19 23.55 -5.86
CA ALA A 561 -8.41 25.00 -5.91
C ALA A 561 -9.68 25.42 -5.15
N PRO A 562 -9.69 26.62 -4.54
CA PRO A 562 -10.89 27.15 -3.91
C PRO A 562 -11.97 27.48 -4.95
N LEU A 563 -13.23 27.23 -4.59
CA LEU A 563 -14.40 27.53 -5.42
C LEU A 563 -15.19 28.75 -4.92
N ASP A 564 -14.82 29.34 -3.80
CA ASP A 564 -15.60 30.35 -3.07
C ASP A 564 -16.01 31.52 -3.97
N SER A 565 -15.12 31.98 -4.84
CA SER A 565 -15.39 33.10 -5.75
C SER A 565 -16.40 32.81 -6.86
N VAL A 566 -16.61 31.54 -7.20
CA VAL A 566 -17.47 31.11 -8.32
C VAL A 566 -18.79 30.45 -7.88
N LEU A 567 -18.96 30.14 -6.60
CA LEU A 567 -20.16 29.47 -6.09
C LEU A 567 -21.41 30.33 -6.11
N ALA A 568 -21.26 31.66 -6.04
CA ALA A 568 -22.40 32.58 -6.03
C ALA A 568 -22.98 32.83 -7.42
N GLN A 569 -22.15 32.98 -8.44
CA GLN A 569 -22.54 33.47 -9.77
C GLN A 569 -22.12 32.55 -10.93
N GLY A 570 -21.42 31.46 -10.63
CA GLY A 570 -20.74 30.67 -11.63
C GLY A 570 -19.40 31.27 -12.05
N GLY A 571 -18.64 30.54 -12.83
CA GLY A 571 -17.33 30.98 -13.29
C GLY A 571 -16.41 29.84 -13.62
N SER A 572 -15.14 30.15 -13.91
CA SER A 572 -14.14 29.16 -14.24
C SER A 572 -13.00 29.18 -13.21
N VAL A 573 -12.57 28.00 -12.82
CA VAL A 573 -11.41 27.78 -11.95
C VAL A 573 -10.46 26.84 -12.68
N SER A 574 -9.15 27.08 -12.58
CA SER A 574 -8.13 26.25 -13.23
C SER A 574 -7.07 25.84 -12.23
N VAL A 575 -6.56 24.62 -12.40
CA VAL A 575 -5.43 24.08 -11.63
C VAL A 575 -4.36 23.58 -12.58
N SER A 576 -3.10 23.68 -12.14
CA SER A 576 -1.96 23.16 -12.86
C SER A 576 -1.73 21.69 -12.48
N VAL A 577 -1.45 20.84 -13.48
CA VAL A 577 -1.18 19.41 -13.31
C VAL A 577 -0.10 18.99 -14.33
N PRO A 578 0.61 17.86 -14.12
CA PRO A 578 1.48 17.29 -15.15
C PRO A 578 0.70 16.88 -16.41
N ALA A 579 1.29 17.05 -17.59
CA ALA A 579 0.65 16.75 -18.87
C ALA A 579 1.65 16.13 -19.86
N GLY A 580 1.14 15.45 -20.90
CA GLY A 580 1.93 14.92 -22.00
C GLY A 580 2.56 13.57 -21.77
N THR A 581 2.23 12.88 -20.69
CA THR A 581 2.68 11.51 -20.42
C THR A 581 1.53 10.51 -20.48
N ALA A 582 1.82 9.22 -20.57
CA ALA A 582 0.80 8.17 -20.61
C ALA A 582 -0.10 8.13 -19.36
N SER A 583 0.38 8.65 -18.23
CA SER A 583 -0.36 8.77 -16.97
C SER A 583 -1.06 10.14 -16.78
N SER A 584 -1.05 11.03 -17.77
CA SER A 584 -1.66 12.37 -17.67
C SER A 584 -3.16 12.32 -17.96
N PHE A 585 -3.95 11.64 -17.14
CA PHE A 585 -5.41 11.69 -17.17
C PHE A 585 -5.94 11.89 -15.74
N TYR A 586 -7.01 12.66 -15.59
CA TYR A 586 -7.42 13.16 -14.30
C TYR A 586 -8.92 13.03 -14.09
N TYR A 587 -9.29 12.76 -12.83
CA TYR A 587 -10.67 12.81 -12.35
C TYR A 587 -10.91 14.13 -11.65
N VAL A 588 -12.15 14.58 -11.69
CA VAL A 588 -12.56 15.82 -11.06
C VAL A 588 -13.69 15.56 -10.08
N SER A 589 -13.54 16.07 -8.89
CA SER A 589 -14.58 16.08 -7.87
C SER A 589 -14.63 17.43 -7.16
N VAL A 590 -15.74 17.71 -6.50
CA VAL A 590 -15.91 18.95 -5.73
C VAL A 590 -16.42 18.63 -4.34
N ARG A 591 -16.01 19.48 -3.39
CA ARG A 591 -16.55 19.54 -2.05
C ARG A 591 -17.09 20.95 -1.85
N VAL A 592 -18.36 21.08 -1.47
CA VAL A 592 -18.99 22.39 -1.25
C VAL A 592 -19.79 22.37 0.04
N TRP A 593 -19.78 23.47 0.76
CA TRP A 593 -20.48 23.61 2.03
C TRP A 593 -20.87 25.07 2.29
N ASN A 594 -21.74 25.26 3.27
CA ASN A 594 -22.04 26.59 3.80
C ASN A 594 -21.25 26.80 5.10
N SER A 595 -20.46 27.85 5.16
CA SER A 595 -19.59 28.15 6.32
C SER A 595 -20.34 28.35 7.64
N SER A 596 -21.65 28.69 7.58
CA SER A 596 -22.50 28.82 8.78
C SER A 596 -22.98 27.48 9.33
N SER A 597 -22.92 26.39 8.54
CA SER A 597 -23.40 25.05 8.92
C SER A 597 -22.66 23.97 8.12
N PRO A 598 -21.33 23.87 8.25
CA PRO A 598 -20.54 23.03 7.34
C PRO A 598 -20.85 21.54 7.43
N SER A 599 -21.04 21.00 8.61
CA SER A 599 -21.29 19.56 8.79
C SER A 599 -22.63 19.10 8.21
N THR A 600 -23.65 19.97 8.18
CA THR A 600 -24.99 19.65 7.69
C THR A 600 -25.18 19.99 6.22
N THR A 601 -24.34 20.84 5.64
CA THR A 601 -24.47 21.32 4.26
C THR A 601 -23.41 20.74 3.33
N LEU A 602 -22.43 19.98 3.85
CA LEU A 602 -21.37 19.39 3.05
C LEU A 602 -21.94 18.49 1.95
N SER A 603 -21.64 18.83 0.72
CA SER A 603 -21.97 18.03 -0.47
C SER A 603 -20.69 17.59 -1.17
N ARG A 604 -20.61 16.31 -1.46
CA ARG A 604 -19.54 15.67 -2.21
C ARG A 604 -20.08 15.28 -3.57
N GLN A 605 -19.44 15.75 -4.63
CA GLN A 605 -19.84 15.44 -5.98
C GLN A 605 -18.62 15.06 -6.81
N TRP A 606 -18.69 13.98 -7.56
CA TRP A 606 -17.67 13.53 -8.50
C TRP A 606 -18.27 13.42 -9.89
N TYR A 607 -17.42 13.55 -10.89
CA TYR A 607 -17.84 13.61 -12.28
C TYR A 607 -17.32 12.39 -13.04
N PRO A 608 -18.17 11.75 -13.85
CA PRO A 608 -17.84 10.48 -14.50
C PRO A 608 -16.80 10.64 -15.62
N SER A 609 -16.71 11.84 -16.21
CA SER A 609 -15.79 12.09 -17.32
C SER A 609 -14.38 12.39 -16.81
N ILE A 610 -13.37 11.76 -17.43
CA ILE A 610 -11.97 12.10 -17.21
C ILE A 610 -11.56 13.33 -18.03
N VAL A 611 -10.56 14.05 -17.54
CA VAL A 611 -9.83 15.06 -18.32
C VAL A 611 -8.53 14.41 -18.80
N ASP A 612 -8.45 14.12 -20.11
CA ASP A 612 -7.31 13.44 -20.73
C ASP A 612 -6.30 14.46 -21.26
N LEU A 613 -5.13 14.51 -20.66
CA LEU A 613 -3.99 15.35 -21.03
C LEU A 613 -2.79 14.55 -21.56
N ARG A 614 -2.98 13.26 -21.92
CA ARG A 614 -1.91 12.40 -22.44
C ARG A 614 -1.33 12.96 -23.75
N SER A 615 -2.14 13.65 -24.56
CA SER A 615 -1.75 14.25 -25.84
C SER A 615 -1.99 15.75 -25.90
N SER A 616 -2.39 16.40 -24.81
CA SER A 616 -2.66 17.84 -24.75
C SER A 616 -2.10 18.44 -23.45
N THR A 617 -1.93 19.77 -23.42
CA THR A 617 -1.51 20.50 -22.21
C THR A 617 -2.67 21.21 -21.54
N SER A 618 -3.88 21.10 -22.06
CA SER A 618 -5.06 21.72 -21.45
C SER A 618 -6.30 20.88 -21.67
N GLY A 619 -7.13 20.83 -20.66
CA GLY A 619 -8.44 20.19 -20.72
C GLY A 619 -9.45 20.98 -19.91
N SER A 620 -10.73 20.83 -20.25
CA SER A 620 -11.81 21.53 -19.57
C SER A 620 -12.98 20.61 -19.28
N ILE A 621 -13.70 20.91 -18.19
CA ILE A 621 -14.90 20.20 -17.77
C ILE A 621 -15.94 21.22 -17.31
N ALA A 622 -17.21 20.96 -17.62
CA ALA A 622 -18.33 21.75 -17.11
C ALA A 622 -18.99 21.01 -15.94
N LEU A 623 -19.12 21.67 -14.82
CA LEU A 623 -19.62 21.12 -13.58
C LEU A 623 -20.87 21.88 -13.12
N THR A 624 -21.98 21.15 -12.92
CA THR A 624 -23.17 21.70 -12.26
C THR A 624 -23.15 21.28 -10.80
N ILE A 625 -23.14 22.24 -9.88
CA ILE A 625 -23.14 21.99 -8.43
C ILE A 625 -24.58 22.03 -7.93
N ASN A 626 -25.08 20.89 -7.45
CA ASN A 626 -26.45 20.66 -7.00
C ASN A 626 -26.68 20.99 -5.52
#